data_0a39468c64bc1838211523d5815b8164
#
_entry.id   0a39468c64bc1838211523d5815b8164
#
_cell.length_a   1.000
_cell.length_b   1.000
_cell.length_c   1.000
_cell.angle_alpha   90.00
_cell.angle_beta   90.00
_cell.angle_gamma   90.00
#
_symmetry.space_group_name_H-M   'P 1'
#
loop_
_entity.id
_entity.type
_entity.pdbx_description
1 polymer ?
#
loop_
_entity_poly.entity_id
_entity_poly.type
_entity_poly.pdbx_seq_one_letter_code
_entity_poly.pdbx_strand_id
1 'polypeptide(L)'
;LNFEVGKDASLSELKEKHDAVLISTGVYKPREIEIEGSDLNNIYPAMEFLTASNKKGLGDKVENFDNGSLDAKNKDVIVIGGGDTAMDCVRTAVRQKAKSVKCLYRRDKENMPGSSREVANAEEEGVEFVWLSSPKKFLGKNKIEKVSVDKIKLGEPDESGRRKPIIQENSDFEL
;
A
#
# COMPACT_ATOMS: atom_id res chain seq x y z
N LEU A 1 18.53 18.11 -13.14
CA LEU A 1 18.21 17.77 -11.75
C LEU A 1 18.52 18.98 -10.88
N ASN A 2 17.98 19.04 -9.67
CA ASN A 2 18.02 20.21 -8.79
C ASN A 2 17.27 21.44 -9.35
N PHE A 3 16.12 21.20 -9.96
CA PHE A 3 15.22 22.23 -10.47
C PHE A 3 13.80 21.93 -9.94
N GLU A 4 13.22 22.88 -9.23
CA GLU A 4 11.93 22.76 -8.56
C GLU A 4 10.89 23.67 -9.23
N VAL A 5 9.90 23.09 -9.87
CA VAL A 5 8.79 23.87 -10.47
C VAL A 5 7.95 24.49 -9.36
N GLY A 6 7.68 25.79 -9.47
CA GLY A 6 7.03 26.60 -8.44
C GLY A 6 8.01 27.43 -7.61
N LYS A 7 9.32 27.10 -7.66
CA LYS A 7 10.39 27.83 -6.99
C LYS A 7 11.39 28.39 -8.00
N ASP A 8 12.01 27.53 -8.82
CA ASP A 8 13.00 27.93 -9.82
C ASP A 8 12.36 28.43 -11.12
N ALA A 9 11.17 27.98 -11.45
CA ALA A 9 10.30 28.54 -12.49
C ALA A 9 8.83 28.23 -12.17
N SER A 10 7.96 29.16 -12.54
CA SER A 10 6.51 28.93 -12.48
C SER A 10 6.01 28.08 -13.65
N LEU A 11 4.84 27.48 -13.50
CA LEU A 11 4.18 26.76 -14.60
C LEU A 11 3.86 27.68 -15.78
N SER A 12 3.57 28.97 -15.53
CA SER A 12 3.31 29.96 -16.58
C SER A 12 4.54 30.23 -17.43
N GLU A 13 5.70 30.42 -16.81
CA GLU A 13 6.98 30.58 -17.52
C GLU A 13 7.36 29.35 -18.34
N LEU A 14 7.05 28.15 -17.85
CA LEU A 14 7.26 26.92 -18.61
C LEU A 14 6.34 26.85 -19.83
N LYS A 15 5.08 27.25 -19.70
CA LYS A 15 4.12 27.31 -20.82
C LYS A 15 4.53 28.34 -21.90
N GLU A 16 5.13 29.45 -21.50
CA GLU A 16 5.61 30.47 -22.45
C GLU A 16 6.85 30.03 -23.23
N LYS A 17 7.65 29.15 -22.63
CA LYS A 17 8.91 28.64 -23.23
C LYS A 17 8.73 27.39 -24.09
N HIS A 18 7.60 26.69 -23.99
CA HIS A 18 7.36 25.39 -24.61
C HIS A 18 5.98 25.33 -25.27
N ASP A 19 5.88 24.66 -26.42
CA ASP A 19 4.62 24.45 -27.13
C ASP A 19 3.60 23.63 -26.32
N ALA A 20 4.11 22.72 -25.47
CA ALA A 20 3.29 21.93 -24.56
C ALA A 20 4.07 21.59 -23.28
N VAL A 21 3.36 21.47 -22.17
CA VAL A 21 3.91 21.04 -20.87
C VAL A 21 3.12 19.84 -20.37
N LEU A 22 3.78 18.69 -20.22
CA LEU A 22 3.24 17.49 -19.63
C LEU A 22 3.59 17.45 -18.15
N ILE A 23 2.56 17.40 -17.29
CA ILE A 23 2.71 17.23 -15.84
C ILE A 23 2.61 15.73 -15.53
N SER A 24 3.72 15.12 -15.12
CA SER A 24 3.84 13.69 -14.84
C SER A 24 4.58 13.44 -13.53
N THR A 25 4.13 14.10 -12.46
CA THR A 25 4.81 14.10 -11.15
C THR A 25 4.45 12.91 -10.25
N GLY A 26 3.43 12.14 -10.61
CA GLY A 26 2.91 11.06 -9.76
C GLY A 26 2.13 11.58 -8.54
N VAL A 27 1.72 10.66 -7.66
CA VAL A 27 0.98 10.95 -6.43
C VAL A 27 1.76 10.40 -5.25
N TYR A 28 2.33 11.27 -4.43
CA TYR A 28 3.16 10.89 -3.28
C TYR A 28 2.45 11.03 -1.93
N LYS A 29 1.35 11.81 -1.86
CA LYS A 29 0.60 11.93 -0.60
C LYS A 29 -0.21 10.67 -0.36
N PRO A 30 0.11 9.85 0.68
CA PRO A 30 -0.64 8.65 0.98
C PRO A 30 -2.06 9.01 1.45
N ARG A 31 -2.99 8.08 1.29
CA ARG A 31 -4.24 8.11 2.02
C ARG A 31 -3.96 7.55 3.41
N GLU A 32 -4.23 8.34 4.42
CA GLU A 32 -4.09 7.90 5.80
C GLU A 32 -5.20 6.91 6.17
N ILE A 33 -4.86 5.93 6.98
CA ILE A 33 -5.80 5.00 7.58
C ILE A 33 -6.03 5.48 9.01
N GLU A 34 -7.16 6.14 9.23
CA GLU A 34 -7.54 6.69 10.54
C GLU A 34 -8.33 5.65 11.33
N ILE A 35 -7.63 4.70 11.94
CA ILE A 35 -8.19 3.70 12.86
C ILE A 35 -7.38 3.64 14.14
N GLU A 36 -7.94 3.09 15.20
CA GLU A 36 -7.27 2.88 16.48
C GLU A 36 -5.94 2.14 16.31
N GLY A 37 -4.86 2.67 16.87
CA GLY A 37 -3.51 2.09 16.80
C GLY A 37 -2.73 2.41 15.52
N SER A 38 -3.19 3.33 14.68
CA SER A 38 -2.45 3.74 13.47
C SER A 38 -1.12 4.46 13.77
N ASP A 39 -0.90 4.86 15.01
CA ASP A 39 0.33 5.47 15.53
C ASP A 39 1.37 4.44 16.05
N LEU A 40 1.03 3.15 16.07
CA LEU A 40 1.97 2.10 16.45
C LEU A 40 3.15 2.01 15.48
N ASN A 41 4.33 1.68 16.03
CA ASN A 41 5.50 1.41 15.21
C ASN A 41 5.29 0.21 14.27
N ASN A 42 6.04 0.14 13.20
CA ASN A 42 5.99 -0.88 12.14
C ASN A 42 4.73 -0.82 11.26
N ILE A 43 4.10 0.36 11.19
CA ILE A 43 3.07 0.70 10.22
C ILE A 43 3.67 1.76 9.30
N TYR A 44 3.73 1.48 8.01
CA TYR A 44 4.41 2.33 7.03
C TYR A 44 3.55 2.60 5.80
N PRO A 45 3.61 3.81 5.24
CA PRO A 45 3.05 4.07 3.92
C PRO A 45 3.74 3.24 2.83
N ALA A 46 2.97 2.76 1.87
CA ALA A 46 3.47 1.93 0.77
C ALA A 46 4.66 2.55 0.03
N MET A 47 4.58 3.85 -0.29
CA MET A 47 5.65 4.55 -1.02
C MET A 47 6.93 4.68 -0.22
N GLU A 48 6.87 4.76 1.10
CA GLU A 48 8.05 4.75 1.96
C GLU A 48 8.78 3.41 1.86
N PHE A 49 8.04 2.30 1.99
CA PHE A 49 8.55 0.94 1.86
C PHE A 49 9.17 0.68 0.47
N LEU A 50 8.45 1.01 -0.60
CA LEU A 50 8.92 0.79 -1.97
C LEU A 50 10.13 1.66 -2.31
N THR A 51 10.13 2.93 -1.88
CA THR A 51 11.26 3.85 -2.11
C THR A 51 12.51 3.37 -1.39
N ALA A 52 12.38 2.93 -0.12
CA ALA A 52 13.49 2.39 0.66
C ALA A 52 14.06 1.13 0.00
N SER A 53 13.18 0.20 -0.42
CA SER A 53 13.58 -1.02 -1.12
C SER A 53 14.32 -0.73 -2.44
N ASN A 54 13.82 0.19 -3.25
CA ASN A 54 14.42 0.56 -4.52
C ASN A 54 15.79 1.22 -4.33
N LYS A 55 15.90 2.19 -3.42
CA LYS A 55 17.18 2.83 -3.09
C LYS A 55 18.21 1.80 -2.62
N LYS A 56 17.79 0.86 -1.76
CA LYS A 56 18.66 -0.22 -1.30
C LYS A 56 19.12 -1.11 -2.45
N GLY A 57 18.22 -1.46 -3.36
CA GLY A 57 18.55 -2.22 -4.57
C GLY A 57 19.55 -1.51 -5.51
N LEU A 58 19.58 -0.18 -5.49
CA LEU A 58 20.54 0.66 -6.22
C LEU A 58 21.89 0.84 -5.48
N GLY A 59 22.04 0.29 -4.29
CA GLY A 59 23.26 0.36 -3.50
C GLY A 59 23.34 1.54 -2.54
N ASP A 60 22.27 2.30 -2.37
CA ASP A 60 22.22 3.41 -1.43
C ASP A 60 22.22 2.91 0.04
N LYS A 61 22.71 3.77 0.94
CA LYS A 61 22.50 3.62 2.38
C LYS A 61 21.11 4.13 2.72
N VAL A 62 20.27 3.25 3.31
CA VAL A 62 18.91 3.57 3.70
C VAL A 62 18.74 3.16 5.16
N GLU A 63 18.79 4.12 6.07
CA GLU A 63 18.82 3.89 7.53
C GLU A 63 17.68 2.98 8.01
N ASN A 64 16.44 3.30 7.62
CA ASN A 64 15.26 2.52 8.02
C ASN A 64 15.21 1.11 7.41
N PHE A 65 15.91 0.87 6.31
CA PHE A 65 16.07 -0.47 5.75
C PHE A 65 17.23 -1.21 6.45
N ASP A 66 18.36 -0.54 6.63
CA ASP A 66 19.58 -1.13 7.18
C ASP A 66 19.44 -1.48 8.67
N ASN A 67 18.60 -0.75 9.43
CA ASN A 67 18.25 -1.09 10.81
C ASN A 67 17.14 -2.14 10.93
N GLY A 68 16.59 -2.60 9.80
CA GLY A 68 15.55 -3.62 9.72
C GLY A 68 14.12 -3.11 9.88
N SER A 69 13.87 -1.80 10.06
CA SER A 69 12.51 -1.27 10.22
C SER A 69 11.67 -1.49 8.95
N LEU A 70 12.21 -1.11 7.78
CA LEU A 70 11.55 -1.26 6.47
C LEU A 70 11.98 -2.51 5.69
N ASP A 71 12.78 -3.41 6.26
CA ASP A 71 13.11 -4.70 5.68
C ASP A 71 12.06 -5.74 6.07
N ALA A 72 11.42 -6.37 5.09
CA ALA A 72 10.39 -7.39 5.30
C ALA A 72 10.97 -8.79 5.65
N LYS A 73 12.28 -8.96 5.59
CA LYS A 73 12.94 -10.25 5.79
C LYS A 73 12.55 -10.90 7.13
N ASN A 74 12.10 -12.16 7.06
CA ASN A 74 11.68 -12.98 8.20
C ASN A 74 10.51 -12.39 9.01
N LYS A 75 9.72 -11.45 8.45
CA LYS A 75 8.56 -10.85 9.11
C LYS A 75 7.26 -11.38 8.51
N ASP A 76 6.21 -11.38 9.31
CA ASP A 76 4.84 -11.50 8.84
C ASP A 76 4.38 -10.11 8.37
N VAL A 77 3.96 -10.00 7.12
CA VAL A 77 3.64 -8.72 6.46
C VAL A 77 2.18 -8.71 6.04
N ILE A 78 1.47 -7.64 6.40
CA ILE A 78 0.11 -7.38 5.91
C ILE A 78 0.15 -6.09 5.08
N VAL A 79 -0.28 -6.17 3.83
CA VAL A 79 -0.46 -5.01 2.95
C VAL A 79 -1.95 -4.71 2.85
N ILE A 80 -2.35 -3.49 3.16
CA ILE A 80 -3.75 -3.04 3.12
C ILE A 80 -3.98 -2.24 1.85
N GLY A 81 -4.75 -2.79 0.92
CA GLY A 81 -5.07 -2.14 -0.34
C GLY A 81 -5.25 -3.12 -1.49
N GLY A 82 -5.73 -2.62 -2.62
CA GLY A 82 -6.04 -3.44 -3.81
C GLY A 82 -5.67 -2.79 -5.14
N GLY A 83 -4.85 -1.73 -5.14
CA GLY A 83 -4.31 -1.13 -6.35
C GLY A 83 -2.94 -1.69 -6.71
N ASP A 84 -2.40 -1.27 -7.86
CA ASP A 84 -1.09 -1.73 -8.35
C ASP A 84 0.04 -1.46 -7.34
N THR A 85 -0.01 -0.34 -6.62
CA THR A 85 0.95 -0.07 -5.53
C THR A 85 0.92 -1.14 -4.43
N ALA A 86 -0.25 -1.70 -4.10
CA ALA A 86 -0.34 -2.78 -3.13
C ALA A 86 0.26 -4.07 -3.71
N MET A 87 0.08 -4.34 -5.01
CA MET A 87 0.71 -5.47 -5.70
C MET A 87 2.23 -5.33 -5.70
N ASP A 88 2.75 -4.15 -5.96
CA ASP A 88 4.19 -3.87 -5.83
C ASP A 88 4.70 -4.15 -4.41
N CYS A 89 3.96 -3.73 -3.37
CA CYS A 89 4.35 -3.96 -1.97
C CYS A 89 4.38 -5.45 -1.62
N VAL A 90 3.32 -6.21 -1.91
CA VAL A 90 3.27 -7.64 -1.56
C VAL A 90 4.38 -8.42 -2.26
N ARG A 91 4.59 -8.18 -3.55
CA ARG A 91 5.64 -8.84 -4.33
C ARG A 91 7.05 -8.43 -3.89
N THR A 92 7.25 -7.17 -3.52
CA THR A 92 8.51 -6.69 -2.94
C THR A 92 8.77 -7.37 -1.60
N ALA A 93 7.77 -7.51 -0.73
CA ALA A 93 7.92 -8.21 0.55
C ALA A 93 8.28 -9.70 0.36
N VAL A 94 7.67 -10.39 -0.60
CA VAL A 94 8.04 -11.77 -0.96
C VAL A 94 9.51 -11.84 -1.39
N ARG A 95 9.96 -10.95 -2.28
CA ARG A 95 11.35 -10.90 -2.77
C ARG A 95 12.35 -10.56 -1.69
N GLN A 96 11.95 -9.81 -0.68
CA GLN A 96 12.75 -9.55 0.53
C GLN A 96 12.75 -10.76 1.50
N LYS A 97 12.10 -11.88 1.14
CA LYS A 97 12.01 -13.09 1.96
C LYS A 97 11.25 -12.88 3.27
N ALA A 98 10.11 -12.21 3.19
CA ALA A 98 9.14 -12.19 4.28
C ALA A 98 8.75 -13.62 4.67
N LYS A 99 8.44 -13.86 5.94
CA LYS A 99 8.00 -15.16 6.43
C LYS A 99 6.59 -15.50 5.94
N SER A 100 5.70 -14.50 5.88
CA SER A 100 4.40 -14.57 5.26
C SER A 100 4.00 -13.21 4.70
N VAL A 101 3.20 -13.19 3.63
CA VAL A 101 2.68 -11.96 3.04
C VAL A 101 1.19 -12.11 2.81
N LYS A 102 0.40 -11.25 3.44
CA LYS A 102 -1.06 -11.18 3.25
C LYS A 102 -1.46 -9.85 2.62
N CYS A 103 -2.37 -9.91 1.65
CA CYS A 103 -3.00 -8.74 1.06
C CYS A 103 -4.44 -8.60 1.58
N LEU A 104 -4.69 -7.61 2.42
CA LEU A 104 -6.02 -7.35 2.99
C LEU A 104 -6.78 -6.38 2.10
N TYR A 105 -7.91 -6.85 1.53
CA TYR A 105 -8.69 -6.04 0.63
C TYR A 105 -10.20 -6.10 0.91
N ARG A 106 -10.83 -4.92 0.96
CA ARG A 106 -12.24 -4.74 1.36
C ARG A 106 -13.29 -5.16 0.32
N ARG A 107 -12.88 -5.54 -0.89
CA ARG A 107 -13.76 -6.11 -1.92
C ARG A 107 -13.26 -7.50 -2.33
N ASP A 108 -13.89 -8.10 -3.29
CA ASP A 108 -13.47 -9.35 -3.91
C ASP A 108 -12.47 -9.11 -5.06
N LYS A 109 -12.02 -10.19 -5.66
CA LYS A 109 -11.06 -10.19 -6.77
C LYS A 109 -11.61 -9.45 -8.01
N GLU A 110 -12.89 -9.59 -8.30
CA GLU A 110 -13.56 -9.00 -9.47
C GLU A 110 -13.64 -7.45 -9.35
N ASN A 111 -13.79 -6.95 -8.13
CA ASN A 111 -13.89 -5.53 -7.83
C ASN A 111 -12.54 -4.89 -7.44
N MET A 112 -11.42 -5.60 -7.65
CA MET A 112 -10.09 -5.08 -7.37
C MET A 112 -9.61 -4.14 -8.48
N PRO A 113 -9.12 -2.93 -8.17
CA PRO A 113 -8.67 -1.97 -9.19
C PRO A 113 -7.28 -2.28 -9.74
N GLY A 114 -6.51 -3.13 -9.09
CA GLY A 114 -5.20 -3.57 -9.56
C GLY A 114 -5.31 -4.46 -10.80
N SER A 115 -4.27 -4.48 -11.60
CA SER A 115 -4.17 -5.34 -12.78
C SER A 115 -4.38 -6.81 -12.41
N SER A 116 -5.29 -7.50 -13.07
CA SER A 116 -5.57 -8.93 -12.86
C SER A 116 -4.32 -9.79 -13.04
N ARG A 117 -3.42 -9.37 -13.94
CA ARG A 117 -2.13 -10.02 -14.16
C ARG A 117 -1.22 -9.89 -12.94
N GLU A 118 -1.14 -8.70 -12.33
CA GLU A 118 -0.32 -8.50 -11.14
C GLU A 118 -0.87 -9.25 -9.92
N VAL A 119 -2.19 -9.37 -9.82
CA VAL A 119 -2.84 -10.22 -8.80
C VAL A 119 -2.46 -11.68 -8.99
N ALA A 120 -2.57 -12.20 -10.22
CA ALA A 120 -2.19 -13.58 -10.53
C ALA A 120 -0.70 -13.84 -10.23
N ASN A 121 0.19 -12.93 -10.63
CA ASN A 121 1.62 -13.02 -10.31
C ASN A 121 1.87 -13.04 -8.80
N ALA A 122 1.15 -12.24 -8.02
CA ALA A 122 1.28 -12.21 -6.57
C ALA A 122 0.81 -13.53 -5.92
N GLU A 123 -0.30 -14.11 -6.41
CA GLU A 123 -0.79 -15.41 -5.97
C GLU A 123 0.23 -16.52 -6.27
N GLU A 124 0.81 -16.53 -7.48
CA GLU A 124 1.87 -17.49 -7.89
C GLU A 124 3.15 -17.33 -7.03
N GLU A 125 3.48 -16.11 -6.62
CA GLU A 125 4.61 -15.82 -5.72
C GLU A 125 4.31 -16.18 -4.24
N GLY A 126 3.09 -16.67 -3.92
CA GLY A 126 2.70 -17.16 -2.59
C GLY A 126 2.08 -16.11 -1.67
N VAL A 127 1.59 -15.00 -2.21
CA VAL A 127 0.83 -14.01 -1.45
C VAL A 127 -0.56 -14.56 -1.12
N GLU A 128 -0.96 -14.50 0.15
CA GLU A 128 -2.30 -14.84 0.62
C GLU A 128 -3.21 -13.62 0.53
N PHE A 129 -4.29 -13.70 -0.25
CA PHE A 129 -5.30 -12.64 -0.31
C PHE A 129 -6.41 -12.86 0.71
N VAL A 130 -6.62 -11.87 1.57
CA VAL A 130 -7.72 -11.83 2.55
C VAL A 130 -8.80 -10.89 1.97
N TRP A 131 -9.62 -11.47 1.12
CA TRP A 131 -10.72 -10.77 0.44
C TRP A 131 -11.85 -10.38 1.38
N LEU A 132 -12.68 -9.41 0.97
CA LEU A 132 -13.89 -9.00 1.70
C LEU A 132 -13.60 -8.70 3.17
N SER A 133 -12.50 -7.99 3.41
CA SER A 133 -11.97 -7.74 4.74
C SER A 133 -11.39 -6.34 4.85
N SER A 134 -11.68 -5.65 5.95
CA SER A 134 -11.22 -4.29 6.20
C SER A 134 -10.56 -4.20 7.58
N PRO A 135 -9.45 -3.47 7.73
CA PRO A 135 -8.84 -3.29 9.04
C PRO A 135 -9.81 -2.49 9.92
N LYS A 136 -10.00 -2.94 11.16
CA LYS A 136 -10.81 -2.33 12.21
C LYS A 136 -9.94 -1.54 13.17
N LYS A 137 -8.87 -2.17 13.66
CA LYS A 137 -7.87 -1.55 14.52
C LYS A 137 -6.55 -2.31 14.48
N PHE A 138 -5.48 -1.62 14.81
CA PHE A 138 -4.16 -2.20 15.03
C PHE A 138 -3.95 -2.47 16.51
N LEU A 139 -3.40 -3.62 16.85
CA LEU A 139 -3.21 -4.09 18.22
C LEU A 139 -1.73 -4.26 18.52
N GLY A 140 -1.31 -3.78 19.70
CA GLY A 140 0.06 -3.89 20.18
C GLY A 140 0.34 -2.89 21.31
N LYS A 141 1.52 -2.96 21.91
CA LYS A 141 1.91 -1.99 22.95
C LYS A 141 2.68 -0.81 22.37
N ASN A 142 3.82 -1.06 21.76
CA ASN A 142 4.69 -0.04 21.16
C ASN A 142 4.81 -0.21 19.64
N LYS A 143 4.54 -1.41 19.14
CA LYS A 143 4.55 -1.79 17.74
C LYS A 143 3.34 -2.65 17.44
N ILE A 144 2.97 -2.70 16.18
CA ILE A 144 1.89 -3.59 15.74
C ILE A 144 2.27 -5.06 16.01
N GLU A 145 1.34 -5.81 16.58
CA GLU A 145 1.45 -7.24 16.85
C GLU A 145 0.34 -8.03 16.13
N LYS A 146 -0.83 -7.42 15.96
CA LYS A 146 -1.99 -8.00 15.29
C LYS A 146 -2.82 -6.92 14.62
N VAL A 147 -3.63 -7.34 13.65
CA VAL A 147 -4.67 -6.51 13.03
C VAL A 147 -6.02 -7.12 13.32
N SER A 148 -6.90 -6.39 13.99
CA SER A 148 -8.32 -6.74 14.07
C SER A 148 -9.00 -6.33 12.75
N VAL A 149 -9.78 -7.22 12.19
CA VAL A 149 -10.31 -7.13 10.83
C VAL A 149 -11.81 -7.42 10.86
N ASP A 150 -12.61 -6.55 10.23
CA ASP A 150 -14.04 -6.79 10.00
C ASP A 150 -14.24 -7.51 8.67
N LYS A 151 -15.17 -8.47 8.61
CA LYS A 151 -15.64 -9.03 7.34
C LYS A 151 -16.56 -8.05 6.63
N ILE A 152 -16.48 -8.06 5.31
CA ILE A 152 -17.23 -7.17 4.43
C ILE A 152 -18.25 -7.96 3.62
N LYS A 153 -19.42 -7.39 3.45
CA LYS A 153 -20.43 -7.80 2.46
C LYS A 153 -20.49 -6.75 1.36
N LEU A 154 -20.58 -7.17 0.12
CA LEU A 154 -20.75 -6.24 -1.00
C LEU A 154 -22.24 -5.88 -1.18
N GLY A 155 -22.51 -4.60 -1.12
CA GLY A 155 -23.80 -3.99 -1.42
C GLY A 155 -23.96 -3.63 -2.90
N GLU A 156 -24.85 -2.69 -3.19
CA GLU A 156 -25.08 -2.16 -4.53
C GLU A 156 -23.82 -1.39 -5.04
N PRO A 157 -23.69 -1.22 -6.36
CA PRO A 157 -22.59 -0.43 -6.93
C PRO A 157 -22.59 1.02 -6.43
N ASP A 158 -21.40 1.56 -6.20
CA ASP A 158 -21.18 2.97 -5.90
C ASP A 158 -21.09 3.81 -7.20
N GLU A 159 -20.89 5.13 -7.08
CA GLU A 159 -20.77 6.05 -8.23
C GLU A 159 -19.62 5.67 -9.19
N SER A 160 -18.64 4.89 -8.75
CA SER A 160 -17.55 4.36 -9.58
C SER A 160 -17.92 3.05 -10.30
N GLY A 161 -19.15 2.57 -10.13
CA GLY A 161 -19.64 1.29 -10.66
C GLY A 161 -19.15 0.06 -9.88
N ARG A 162 -18.40 0.22 -8.78
CA ARG A 162 -17.91 -0.87 -7.95
C ARG A 162 -18.82 -1.09 -6.76
N ARG A 163 -19.06 -2.34 -6.40
CA ARG A 163 -19.92 -2.69 -5.28
C ARG A 163 -19.43 -2.10 -3.96
N LYS A 164 -20.35 -1.45 -3.22
CA LYS A 164 -20.05 -0.76 -1.95
C LYS A 164 -19.69 -1.77 -0.86
N PRO A 165 -18.53 -1.61 -0.18
CA PRO A 165 -18.22 -2.47 0.96
C PRO A 165 -19.08 -2.08 2.17
N ILE A 166 -19.69 -3.08 2.81
CA ILE A 166 -20.54 -2.92 4.00
C ILE A 166 -19.97 -3.85 5.08
N ILE A 167 -19.69 -3.30 6.27
CA ILE A 167 -19.19 -4.07 7.40
C ILE A 167 -20.29 -5.03 7.87
N GLN A 168 -19.91 -6.28 8.11
CA GLN A 168 -20.77 -7.29 8.75
C GLN A 168 -20.60 -7.17 10.27
N GLU A 169 -21.69 -6.95 10.98
CA GLU A 169 -21.66 -6.86 12.44
C GLU A 169 -21.21 -8.18 13.08
N ASN A 170 -20.47 -8.09 14.19
CA ASN A 170 -19.97 -9.24 14.97
C ASN A 170 -19.20 -10.29 14.14
N SER A 171 -18.46 -9.85 13.14
CA SER A 171 -17.74 -10.74 12.24
C SER A 171 -16.22 -10.58 12.31
N ASP A 172 -15.73 -9.80 13.27
CA ASP A 172 -14.32 -9.48 13.39
C ASP A 172 -13.48 -10.70 13.79
N PHE A 173 -12.24 -10.69 13.28
CA PHE A 173 -11.22 -11.69 13.54
C PHE A 173 -9.85 -11.03 13.60
N GLU A 174 -8.83 -11.76 14.04
CA GLU A 174 -7.45 -11.26 14.14
C GLU A 174 -6.53 -11.91 13.09
N LEU A 175 -5.60 -11.11 12.59
CA LEU A 175 -4.48 -11.50 11.75
C LEU A 175 -3.17 -11.16 12.43
#